data_093508d9cbb3637977ac2b6e4419b04d
#
_entry.id   093508d9cbb3637977ac2b6e4419b04d
#
_cell.length_a   1.000
_cell.length_b   1.000
_cell.length_c   1.000
_cell.angle_alpha   90.00
_cell.angle_beta   90.00
_cell.angle_gamma   90.00
#
_symmetry.space_group_name_H-M   'P 1'
#
loop_
_entity.id
_entity.type
_entity.pdbx_description
1 polymer ?
#
loop_
_entity_poly.entity_id
_entity_poly.type
_entity_poly.pdbx_seq_one_letter_code
_entity_poly.pdbx_strand_id
1 'polypeptide(L)'
;SLDNVEMVWDSGAEEICGEGQVDSLKISNVKTGEKRTLSLQGVFIAVGITPESQAFEGLVEMEKGYIKAGEDCATSAPGIFAAGDVRKKNLRQIITAAADGANAVTSAEHYLTRH
;
A
#
# COMPACT_ATOMS: atom_id res chain seq x y z
N SER A 1 2.97 -9.44 -27.41
CA SER A 1 1.56 -9.35 -26.99
C SER A 1 1.12 -10.72 -26.50
N LEU A 2 0.37 -10.77 -25.43
CA LEU A 2 -0.28 -12.00 -24.98
C LEU A 2 -1.66 -12.05 -25.64
N ASP A 3 -1.99 -13.13 -26.30
CA ASP A 3 -3.24 -13.25 -27.08
C ASP A 3 -4.50 -13.23 -26.20
N ASN A 4 -4.34 -13.38 -24.89
CA ASN A 4 -5.41 -13.39 -23.90
C ASN A 4 -5.44 -12.12 -23.00
N VAL A 5 -4.74 -11.04 -23.40
CA VAL A 5 -4.71 -9.77 -22.66
C VAL A 5 -5.21 -8.64 -23.55
N GLU A 6 -6.25 -7.94 -23.10
CA GLU A 6 -6.73 -6.70 -23.71
C GLU A 6 -6.34 -5.50 -22.83
N MET A 7 -5.73 -4.48 -23.44
CA MET A 7 -5.43 -3.22 -22.77
C MET A 7 -6.55 -2.21 -23.05
N VAL A 8 -7.20 -1.72 -22.00
CA VAL A 8 -8.27 -0.71 -22.09
C VAL A 8 -7.70 0.63 -21.64
N TRP A 9 -7.15 1.37 -22.60
CA TRP A 9 -6.47 2.63 -22.35
C TRP A 9 -7.43 3.80 -22.08
N ASP A 10 -6.92 4.84 -21.42
CA ASP A 10 -7.65 6.08 -21.14
C ASP A 10 -8.99 5.86 -20.44
N SER A 11 -9.11 4.84 -19.62
CA SER A 11 -10.36 4.44 -18.99
C SER A 11 -10.24 4.39 -17.47
N GLY A 12 -11.29 4.87 -16.81
CA GLY A 12 -11.48 4.78 -15.37
C GLY A 12 -12.61 3.83 -15.02
N ALA A 13 -12.46 3.08 -13.92
CA ALA A 13 -13.53 2.27 -13.35
C ALA A 13 -14.57 3.16 -12.68
N GLU A 14 -15.85 2.99 -13.00
CA GLU A 14 -16.97 3.72 -12.36
C GLU A 14 -17.68 2.86 -11.32
N GLU A 15 -18.01 1.62 -11.66
CA GLU A 15 -18.80 0.76 -10.80
C GLU A 15 -18.50 -0.71 -11.04
N ILE A 16 -18.30 -1.45 -9.96
CA ILE A 16 -18.22 -2.92 -9.98
C ILE A 16 -19.62 -3.46 -9.70
N CYS A 17 -20.15 -4.28 -10.60
CA CYS A 17 -21.51 -4.79 -10.53
C CYS A 17 -21.53 -6.30 -10.26
N GLY A 18 -22.68 -6.79 -9.72
CA GLY A 18 -22.98 -8.20 -9.47
C GLY A 18 -23.82 -8.40 -8.22
N GLU A 19 -24.62 -9.46 -8.19
CA GLU A 19 -25.39 -9.88 -7.02
C GLU A 19 -24.70 -11.11 -6.39
N GLY A 20 -24.04 -10.94 -5.24
CA GLY A 20 -23.31 -12.00 -4.54
C GLY A 20 -21.98 -12.41 -5.17
N GLN A 21 -21.80 -12.19 -6.47
CA GLN A 21 -20.56 -12.38 -7.21
C GLN A 21 -20.40 -11.26 -8.24
N VAL A 22 -19.18 -10.82 -8.48
CA VAL A 22 -18.88 -9.83 -9.53
C VAL A 22 -19.18 -10.44 -10.89
N ASP A 23 -19.94 -9.72 -11.73
CA ASP A 23 -20.28 -10.11 -13.10
C ASP A 23 -19.85 -9.09 -14.15
N SER A 24 -19.71 -7.83 -13.76
CA SER A 24 -19.34 -6.79 -14.70
C SER A 24 -18.66 -5.59 -14.04
N LEU A 25 -17.98 -4.80 -14.86
CA LEU A 25 -17.35 -3.53 -14.52
C LEU A 25 -17.80 -2.46 -15.49
N LYS A 26 -18.39 -1.39 -14.99
CA LYS A 26 -18.64 -0.18 -15.76
C LYS A 26 -17.39 0.69 -15.79
N ILE A 27 -17.00 1.08 -16.97
CA ILE A 27 -15.85 1.95 -17.22
C ILE A 27 -16.27 3.16 -18.06
N SER A 28 -15.53 4.26 -17.91
CA SER A 28 -15.65 5.42 -18.80
C SER A 28 -14.29 5.80 -19.37
N ASN A 29 -14.27 6.18 -20.64
CA ASN A 29 -13.08 6.73 -21.26
C ASN A 29 -12.90 8.19 -20.76
N VAL A 30 -11.78 8.49 -20.15
CA VAL A 30 -11.53 9.82 -19.54
C VAL A 30 -11.31 10.94 -20.57
N LYS A 31 -11.05 10.60 -21.84
CA LYS A 31 -10.87 11.56 -22.94
C LYS A 31 -12.16 11.83 -23.69
N THR A 32 -12.95 10.78 -23.95
CA THR A 32 -14.16 10.87 -24.78
C THR A 32 -15.45 10.89 -23.97
N GLY A 33 -15.42 10.43 -22.71
CA GLY A 33 -16.61 10.23 -21.89
C GLY A 33 -17.45 9.00 -22.28
N GLU A 34 -16.99 8.20 -23.24
CA GLU A 34 -17.70 6.99 -23.67
C GLU A 34 -17.74 5.97 -22.54
N LYS A 35 -18.93 5.41 -22.29
CA LYS A 35 -19.15 4.40 -21.25
C LYS A 35 -19.23 3.00 -21.87
N ARG A 36 -18.57 2.03 -21.23
CA ARG A 36 -18.62 0.61 -21.60
C ARG A 36 -18.88 -0.23 -20.36
N THR A 37 -19.52 -1.37 -20.56
CA THR A 37 -19.66 -2.41 -19.55
C THR A 37 -18.85 -3.63 -19.99
N LEU A 38 -17.91 -4.05 -19.16
CA LEU A 38 -17.09 -5.24 -19.37
C LEU A 38 -17.69 -6.38 -18.56
N SER A 39 -18.03 -7.49 -19.23
CA SER A 39 -18.39 -8.73 -18.52
C SER A 39 -17.12 -9.41 -18.03
N LEU A 40 -17.05 -9.71 -16.72
CA LEU A 40 -15.88 -10.31 -16.09
C LEU A 40 -16.28 -11.01 -14.77
N GLN A 41 -15.39 -11.82 -14.24
CA GLN A 41 -15.65 -12.65 -13.04
C GLN A 41 -14.92 -12.16 -11.80
N GLY A 42 -14.08 -11.14 -11.93
CA GLY A 42 -13.37 -10.54 -10.81
C GLY A 42 -12.64 -9.27 -11.21
N VAL A 43 -12.36 -8.41 -10.25
CA VAL A 43 -11.63 -7.16 -10.42
C VAL A 43 -10.50 -7.10 -9.39
N PHE A 44 -9.27 -6.88 -9.86
CA PHE A 44 -8.13 -6.59 -9.00
C PHE A 44 -7.84 -5.09 -9.05
N ILE A 45 -7.91 -4.44 -7.89
CA ILE A 45 -7.60 -3.01 -7.75
C ILE A 45 -6.12 -2.87 -7.41
N ALA A 46 -5.36 -2.21 -8.28
CA ALA A 46 -3.91 -2.04 -8.16
C ALA A 46 -3.50 -0.58 -8.44
N VAL A 47 -4.21 0.37 -7.83
CA VAL A 47 -4.04 1.83 -8.03
C VAL A 47 -3.03 2.48 -7.08
N GLY A 48 -2.32 1.68 -6.29
CA GLY A 48 -1.38 2.10 -5.26
C GLY A 48 -1.88 1.81 -3.86
N ILE A 49 -1.02 2.11 -2.88
CA ILE A 49 -1.27 1.89 -1.46
C ILE A 49 -1.04 3.20 -0.73
N THR A 50 -1.94 3.55 0.18
CA THR A 50 -1.77 4.64 1.14
C THR A 50 -1.54 4.04 2.52
N PRO A 51 -0.41 4.34 3.20
CA PRO A 51 -0.18 3.84 4.54
C PRO A 51 -1.13 4.49 5.55
N GLU A 52 -1.66 3.72 6.48
CA GLU A 52 -2.47 4.24 7.59
C GLU A 52 -1.56 4.71 8.72
N SER A 53 -0.95 5.85 8.55
CA SER A 53 0.09 6.39 9.45
C SER A 53 -0.22 7.81 9.94
N GLN A 54 -1.39 8.37 9.61
CA GLN A 54 -1.78 9.74 9.93
C GLN A 54 -1.76 10.02 11.44
N ALA A 55 -2.05 9.02 12.27
CA ALA A 55 -2.02 9.15 13.73
C ALA A 55 -0.62 9.50 14.29
N PHE A 56 0.43 9.31 13.49
CA PHE A 56 1.82 9.56 13.87
C PHE A 56 2.39 10.87 13.31
N GLU A 57 1.59 11.64 12.56
CA GLU A 57 1.98 12.94 12.05
C GLU A 57 2.35 13.89 13.21
N GLY A 58 3.51 14.53 13.09
CA GLY A 58 4.04 15.40 14.12
C GLY A 58 4.74 14.69 15.29
N LEU A 59 4.63 13.37 15.42
CA LEU A 59 5.36 12.57 16.42
C LEU A 59 6.70 12.04 15.86
N VAL A 60 6.73 11.68 14.59
CA VAL A 60 7.91 11.12 13.90
C VAL A 60 8.07 11.75 12.53
N GLU A 61 9.29 11.75 12.00
CA GLU A 61 9.52 12.18 10.62
C GLU A 61 8.87 11.23 9.62
N MET A 62 8.18 11.84 8.64
CA MET A 62 7.47 11.11 7.60
C MET A 62 7.85 11.62 6.20
N GLU A 63 7.68 10.76 5.19
CA GLU A 63 7.84 11.12 3.79
C GLU A 63 6.77 10.43 2.95
N LYS A 64 5.94 11.21 2.25
CA LYS A 64 4.81 10.73 1.42
C LYS A 64 3.86 9.79 2.20
N GLY A 65 3.60 10.09 3.47
CA GLY A 65 2.77 9.28 4.35
C GLY A 65 3.48 8.09 5.00
N TYR A 66 4.72 7.76 4.64
CA TYR A 66 5.49 6.68 5.25
C TYR A 66 6.38 7.20 6.38
N ILE A 67 6.52 6.42 7.44
CA ILE A 67 7.41 6.74 8.58
C ILE A 67 8.86 6.52 8.14
N LYS A 68 9.71 7.53 8.34
CA LYS A 68 11.15 7.42 8.10
C LYS A 68 11.82 6.65 9.25
N ALA A 69 12.33 5.48 8.93
CA ALA A 69 13.13 4.65 9.83
C ALA A 69 14.13 3.82 9.02
N GLY A 70 15.30 3.59 9.55
CA GLY A 70 16.34 2.76 8.96
C GLY A 70 16.05 1.26 9.06
N GLU A 71 17.03 0.45 8.72
CA GLU A 71 16.95 -1.02 8.86
C GLU A 71 16.87 -1.47 10.34
N ASP A 72 17.31 -0.63 11.25
CA ASP A 72 17.14 -0.77 12.71
C ASP A 72 15.71 -0.43 13.19
N CYS A 73 14.83 0.02 12.27
CA CYS A 73 13.48 0.45 12.56
C CYS A 73 13.35 1.65 13.51
N ALA A 74 14.46 2.30 13.90
CA ALA A 74 14.42 3.48 14.77
C ALA A 74 13.85 4.69 14.00
N THR A 75 12.91 5.39 14.64
CA THR A 75 12.33 6.63 14.08
C THR A 75 13.09 7.85 14.58
N SER A 76 12.68 9.05 14.15
CA SER A 76 13.20 10.33 14.65
C SER A 76 12.88 10.60 16.13
N ALA A 77 11.89 9.91 16.69
CA ALA A 77 11.51 10.04 18.10
C ALA A 77 12.11 8.90 18.91
N PRO A 78 12.91 9.20 19.96
CA PRO A 78 13.50 8.17 20.82
C PRO A 78 12.42 7.26 21.45
N GLY A 79 12.67 5.95 21.44
CA GLY A 79 11.75 4.95 22.00
C GLY A 79 10.56 4.59 21.09
N ILE A 80 10.46 5.18 19.90
CA ILE A 80 9.45 4.82 18.90
C ILE A 80 10.15 4.12 17.72
N PHE A 81 9.65 2.95 17.37
CA PHE A 81 10.16 2.12 16.28
C PHE A 81 9.05 1.87 15.27
N ALA A 82 9.38 1.86 13.97
CA ALA A 82 8.45 1.60 12.88
C ALA A 82 8.86 0.34 12.12
N ALA A 83 7.93 -0.60 11.97
CA ALA A 83 8.15 -1.86 11.27
C ALA A 83 7.05 -2.12 10.24
N GLY A 84 7.39 -2.86 9.19
CA GLY A 84 6.42 -3.25 8.17
C GLY A 84 6.12 -2.18 7.12
N ASP A 85 4.94 -2.27 6.56
CA ASP A 85 4.55 -1.51 5.36
C ASP A 85 4.37 0.00 5.60
N VAL A 86 4.21 0.43 6.84
CA VAL A 86 4.16 1.86 7.21
C VAL A 86 5.53 2.55 7.15
N ARG A 87 6.61 1.76 7.19
CA ARG A 87 7.98 2.26 7.09
C ARG A 87 8.32 2.64 5.65
N LYS A 88 9.02 3.74 5.45
CA LYS A 88 9.56 4.12 4.14
C LYS A 88 10.60 3.08 3.68
N LYS A 89 10.28 2.29 2.67
CA LYS A 89 11.15 1.28 2.05
C LYS A 89 10.72 0.96 0.62
N ASN A 90 11.60 0.32 -0.14
CA ASN A 90 11.34 0.01 -1.55
C ASN A 90 10.44 -1.20 -1.73
N LEU A 91 10.59 -2.23 -0.90
CA LEU A 91 9.86 -3.49 -1.02
C LEU A 91 8.92 -3.69 0.18
N ARG A 92 7.65 -3.95 -0.10
CA ARG A 92 6.59 -4.25 0.88
C ARG A 92 6.05 -5.64 0.61
N GLN A 93 6.44 -6.57 1.47
CA GLN A 93 6.04 -7.98 1.42
C GLN A 93 5.93 -8.51 2.85
N ILE A 94 5.20 -9.60 3.04
CA ILE A 94 5.07 -10.26 4.36
C ILE A 94 6.44 -10.55 4.97
N ILE A 95 7.36 -11.09 4.17
CA ILE A 95 8.70 -11.44 4.65
C ILE A 95 9.50 -10.20 5.09
N THR A 96 9.39 -9.08 4.38
CA THR A 96 10.09 -7.85 4.77
C THR A 96 9.46 -7.20 6.00
N ALA A 97 8.15 -7.33 6.19
CA ALA A 97 7.48 -6.86 7.39
C ALA A 97 7.87 -7.69 8.63
N ALA A 98 7.98 -9.01 8.48
CA ALA A 98 8.47 -9.91 9.54
C ALA A 98 9.92 -9.61 9.93
N ALA A 99 10.80 -9.36 8.94
CA ALA A 99 12.19 -8.97 9.19
C ALA A 99 12.29 -7.64 9.94
N ASP A 100 11.50 -6.64 9.54
CA ASP A 100 11.41 -5.37 10.26
C ASP A 100 10.98 -5.58 11.73
N GLY A 101 9.99 -6.45 11.97
CA GLY A 101 9.54 -6.77 13.33
C GLY A 101 10.66 -7.32 14.20
N ALA A 102 11.46 -8.22 13.68
CA ALA A 102 12.63 -8.76 14.39
C ALA A 102 13.67 -7.67 14.70
N ASN A 103 13.98 -6.81 13.72
CA ASN A 103 14.91 -5.70 13.90
C ASN A 103 14.39 -4.68 14.94
N ALA A 104 13.11 -4.33 14.88
CA ALA A 104 12.48 -3.40 15.81
C ALA A 104 12.55 -3.88 17.27
N VAL A 105 12.30 -5.18 17.50
CA VAL A 105 12.40 -5.78 18.85
C VAL A 105 13.84 -5.69 19.37
N THR A 106 14.83 -6.04 18.55
CA THR A 106 16.26 -5.96 18.92
C THR A 106 16.65 -4.50 19.24
N SER A 107 16.19 -3.56 18.43
CA SER A 107 16.47 -2.13 18.66
C SER A 107 15.80 -1.59 19.92
N ALA A 108 14.56 -2.03 20.21
CA ALA A 108 13.86 -1.68 21.43
C ALA A 108 14.55 -2.24 22.69
N GLU A 109 15.04 -3.49 22.62
CA GLU A 109 15.82 -4.09 23.71
C GLU A 109 17.11 -3.28 23.99
N HIS A 110 17.84 -2.93 22.93
CA HIS A 110 19.03 -2.11 23.05
C HIS A 110 18.73 -0.71 23.61
N TYR A 111 17.62 -0.12 23.23
CA TYR A 111 17.18 1.17 23.76
C TYR A 111 16.92 1.08 25.26
N LEU A 112 16.16 0.09 25.71
CA LEU A 112 15.81 -0.10 27.12
C LEU A 112 17.03 -0.43 28.00
N THR A 113 18.03 -1.14 27.47
CA THR A 113 19.24 -1.51 28.24
C THR A 113 20.23 -0.35 28.39
N ARG A 114 20.11 0.70 27.57
CA ARG A 114 20.98 1.89 27.63
C ARG A 114 20.38 3.05 28.42
N HIS A 115 19.14 2.93 28.79
CA HIS A 115 18.35 3.93 29.51
C HIS A 115 17.70 3.34 30.73
#